data_7c89e928428fbe3cde0390296dcefcbf
#
_entry.id   7c89e928428fbe3cde0390296dcefcbf
#
_cell.length_a   1.000
_cell.length_b   1.000
_cell.length_c   1.000
_cell.angle_alpha   90.00
_cell.angle_beta   90.00
_cell.angle_gamma   90.00
#
_symmetry.space_group_name_H-M   'P 1'
#
loop_
_entity.id
_entity.type
_entity.pdbx_description
1 polymer ?
#
loop_
_entity_poly.entity_id
_entity_poly.type
_entity_poly.pdbx_seq_one_letter_code
_entity_poly.pdbx_strand_id
1 'polypeptide(L)'
;MERVGQTLNRAGHHGSGNATDLTKQILADPRVASFIQEHSLSQDEIKRSLPKFNQFLVECRKVKEGDASYIAKGYEPILTMNEGYADVTYKETRQLKEQQEQQAIAKRINLVSLPQSYRKITFADIALDDVARVDTFESLVDFVANYPSPDQKGLYIYGDMGVGKSFMLAAMAHELSETKKVATTII
;
A
#
# COMPACT_ATOMS: atom_id res chain seq x y z
N MET A 1 -14.98 -26.48 -59.22
CA MET A 1 -15.66 -25.92 -58.03
C MET A 1 -16.01 -27.03 -57.06
N GLU A 2 -15.02 -27.56 -56.40
CA GLU A 2 -15.19 -28.52 -55.32
C GLU A 2 -13.89 -28.51 -54.51
N ARG A 3 -13.93 -27.94 -53.28
CA ARG A 3 -12.93 -28.11 -52.20
C ARG A 3 -12.95 -27.00 -51.17
N VAL A 4 -14.13 -26.51 -50.79
CA VAL A 4 -14.26 -25.55 -49.64
C VAL A 4 -15.08 -26.15 -48.48
N GLY A 5 -15.67 -27.35 -48.66
CA GLY A 5 -16.57 -27.94 -47.67
C GLY A 5 -15.92 -28.88 -46.62
N GLN A 6 -14.63 -29.17 -46.66
CA GLN A 6 -14.01 -30.19 -45.79
C GLN A 6 -13.10 -29.63 -44.66
N THR A 7 -12.88 -28.32 -44.60
CA THR A 7 -12.01 -27.71 -43.58
C THR A 7 -12.76 -27.18 -42.34
N LEU A 8 -14.07 -27.14 -42.37
CA LEU A 8 -14.89 -26.60 -41.26
C LEU A 8 -15.36 -27.66 -40.23
N ASN A 9 -15.09 -28.93 -40.44
CA ASN A 9 -15.58 -29.99 -39.54
C ASN A 9 -14.49 -30.57 -38.61
N ARG A 10 -13.33 -29.94 -38.49
CA ARG A 10 -12.25 -30.40 -37.58
C ARG A 10 -11.98 -29.48 -36.40
N ALA A 11 -12.70 -28.38 -36.24
CA ALA A 11 -12.53 -27.42 -35.14
C ALA A 11 -13.55 -27.60 -33.98
N GLY A 12 -14.39 -28.62 -34.01
CA GLY A 12 -15.58 -28.72 -33.14
C GLY A 12 -15.48 -29.68 -31.95
N HIS A 13 -14.36 -30.31 -31.64
CA HIS A 13 -14.38 -31.41 -30.62
C HIS A 13 -13.25 -31.43 -29.58
N HIS A 14 -12.48 -30.38 -29.40
CA HIS A 14 -11.47 -30.30 -28.33
C HIS A 14 -11.75 -29.28 -27.20
N GLY A 15 -12.93 -28.67 -27.14
CA GLY A 15 -13.21 -27.57 -26.20
C GLY A 15 -13.90 -27.93 -24.89
N SER A 16 -14.59 -29.06 -24.79
CA SER A 16 -15.46 -29.31 -23.62
C SER A 16 -14.72 -29.89 -22.40
N GLY A 17 -13.68 -30.67 -22.59
CA GLY A 17 -12.89 -31.26 -21.50
C GLY A 17 -12.08 -30.19 -20.76
N ASN A 18 -11.39 -29.31 -21.50
CA ASN A 18 -10.54 -28.26 -20.92
C ASN A 18 -11.36 -27.19 -20.16
N ALA A 19 -12.56 -26.83 -20.63
CA ALA A 19 -13.41 -25.85 -19.97
C ALA A 19 -13.94 -26.34 -18.62
N THR A 20 -14.32 -27.62 -18.53
CA THR A 20 -14.81 -28.23 -17.30
C THR A 20 -13.70 -28.37 -16.25
N ASP A 21 -12.48 -28.70 -16.67
CA ASP A 21 -11.34 -28.83 -15.77
C ASP A 21 -10.86 -27.44 -15.28
N LEU A 22 -10.85 -26.43 -16.15
CA LEU A 22 -10.55 -25.04 -15.76
C LEU A 22 -11.57 -24.52 -14.73
N THR A 23 -12.85 -24.78 -14.95
CA THR A 23 -13.91 -24.37 -13.99
C THR A 23 -13.69 -25.02 -12.62
N LYS A 24 -13.37 -26.34 -12.60
CA LYS A 24 -13.05 -27.03 -11.35
C LYS A 24 -11.84 -26.42 -10.63
N GLN A 25 -10.78 -26.09 -11.37
CA GLN A 25 -9.57 -25.45 -10.82
C GLN A 25 -9.88 -24.08 -10.24
N ILE A 26 -10.67 -23.24 -10.92
CA ILE A 26 -11.08 -21.91 -10.45
C ILE A 26 -11.85 -22.03 -9.14
N LEU A 27 -12.85 -22.93 -9.07
CA LEU A 27 -13.69 -23.12 -7.90
C LEU A 27 -12.99 -23.81 -6.73
N ALA A 28 -11.90 -24.54 -7.00
CA ALA A 28 -11.07 -25.17 -5.98
C ALA A 28 -10.08 -24.20 -5.32
N ASP A 29 -9.86 -23.00 -5.88
CA ASP A 29 -8.97 -22.00 -5.24
C ASP A 29 -9.58 -21.54 -3.91
N PRO A 30 -8.83 -21.61 -2.79
CA PRO A 30 -9.36 -21.29 -1.47
C PRO A 30 -9.95 -19.88 -1.36
N ARG A 31 -9.39 -18.90 -2.08
CA ARG A 31 -9.86 -17.50 -2.06
C ARG A 31 -11.23 -17.37 -2.75
N VAL A 32 -11.39 -18.04 -3.87
CA VAL A 32 -12.68 -18.11 -4.60
C VAL A 32 -13.71 -18.86 -3.78
N ALA A 33 -13.34 -20.02 -3.20
CA ALA A 33 -14.24 -20.81 -2.36
C ALA A 33 -14.71 -20.02 -1.13
N SER A 34 -13.79 -19.34 -0.44
CA SER A 34 -14.14 -18.46 0.70
C SER A 34 -15.10 -17.35 0.29
N PHE A 35 -14.84 -16.69 -0.84
CA PHE A 35 -15.71 -15.62 -1.35
C PHE A 35 -17.12 -16.13 -1.66
N ILE A 36 -17.25 -17.30 -2.31
CA ILE A 36 -18.54 -17.92 -2.60
C ILE A 36 -19.31 -18.23 -1.31
N GLN A 37 -18.61 -18.75 -0.30
CA GLN A 37 -19.22 -19.09 0.99
C GLN A 37 -19.63 -17.84 1.77
N GLU A 38 -18.77 -16.83 1.85
CA GLU A 38 -19.01 -15.58 2.57
C GLU A 38 -20.25 -14.85 2.04
N HIS A 39 -20.39 -14.82 0.70
CA HIS A 39 -21.51 -14.15 0.04
C HIS A 39 -22.69 -15.08 -0.28
N SER A 40 -22.62 -16.37 0.08
CA SER A 40 -23.68 -17.36 -0.13
C SER A 40 -24.18 -17.41 -1.58
N LEU A 41 -23.24 -17.39 -2.56
CA LEU A 41 -23.58 -17.32 -3.98
C LEU A 41 -24.34 -18.56 -4.44
N SER A 42 -25.44 -18.35 -5.15
CA SER A 42 -26.20 -19.40 -5.83
C SER A 42 -25.43 -19.98 -7.02
N GLN A 43 -25.86 -21.14 -7.51
CA GLN A 43 -25.23 -21.80 -8.67
C GLN A 43 -25.23 -20.92 -9.93
N ASP A 44 -26.27 -20.12 -10.14
CA ASP A 44 -26.37 -19.23 -11.30
C ASP A 44 -25.45 -18.00 -11.16
N GLU A 45 -25.32 -17.44 -9.95
CA GLU A 45 -24.40 -16.35 -9.65
C GLU A 45 -22.95 -16.83 -9.78
N ILE A 46 -22.62 -18.04 -9.31
CA ILE A 46 -21.31 -18.66 -9.50
C ILE A 46 -20.97 -18.78 -10.99
N LYS A 47 -21.91 -19.29 -11.82
CA LYS A 47 -21.69 -19.43 -13.26
C LYS A 47 -21.43 -18.08 -13.94
N ARG A 48 -22.20 -17.04 -13.57
CA ARG A 48 -22.01 -15.66 -14.09
C ARG A 48 -20.69 -15.05 -13.64
N SER A 49 -20.20 -15.42 -12.44
CA SER A 49 -18.96 -14.92 -11.85
C SER A 49 -17.70 -15.62 -12.36
N LEU A 50 -17.80 -16.77 -13.02
CA LEU A 50 -16.65 -17.56 -13.48
C LEU A 50 -15.59 -16.75 -14.27
N PRO A 51 -15.96 -15.87 -15.24
CA PRO A 51 -14.97 -15.06 -15.94
C PRO A 51 -14.20 -14.14 -14.99
N LYS A 52 -14.85 -13.58 -13.98
CA LYS A 52 -14.25 -12.70 -12.98
C LYS A 52 -13.37 -13.46 -12.01
N PHE A 53 -13.77 -14.64 -11.57
CA PHE A 53 -12.90 -15.52 -10.78
C PHE A 53 -11.64 -15.90 -11.54
N ASN A 54 -11.75 -16.24 -12.83
CA ASN A 54 -10.59 -16.51 -13.67
C ASN A 54 -9.69 -15.27 -13.82
N GLN A 55 -10.26 -14.10 -14.10
CA GLN A 55 -9.53 -12.83 -14.16
C GLN A 55 -8.76 -12.59 -12.87
N PHE A 56 -9.43 -12.71 -11.71
CA PHE A 56 -8.82 -12.55 -10.40
C PHE A 56 -7.60 -13.46 -10.20
N LEU A 57 -7.73 -14.76 -10.53
CA LEU A 57 -6.65 -15.73 -10.36
C LEU A 57 -5.47 -15.45 -11.30
N VAL A 58 -5.73 -15.06 -12.55
CA VAL A 58 -4.69 -14.69 -13.52
C VAL A 58 -3.94 -13.46 -13.02
N GLU A 59 -4.62 -12.44 -12.56
CA GLU A 59 -4.00 -11.22 -12.05
C GLU A 59 -3.22 -11.46 -10.75
N CYS A 60 -3.76 -12.25 -9.82
CA CYS A 60 -3.01 -12.66 -8.64
C CYS A 60 -1.71 -13.40 -8.98
N ARG A 61 -1.72 -14.23 -10.04
CA ARG A 61 -0.52 -14.91 -10.50
C ARG A 61 0.50 -13.91 -11.04
N LYS A 62 0.07 -12.96 -11.87
CA LYS A 62 0.93 -11.89 -12.40
C LYS A 62 1.59 -11.07 -11.31
N VAL A 63 0.83 -10.71 -10.26
CA VAL A 63 1.38 -10.00 -9.09
C VAL A 63 2.45 -10.84 -8.40
N LYS A 64 2.15 -12.14 -8.16
CA LYS A 64 3.09 -13.05 -7.48
C LYS A 64 4.38 -13.29 -8.26
N GLU A 65 4.28 -13.37 -9.59
CA GLU A 65 5.41 -13.61 -10.50
C GLU A 65 6.16 -12.32 -10.86
N GLY A 66 5.66 -11.15 -10.43
CA GLY A 66 6.25 -9.86 -10.81
C GLY A 66 6.18 -9.56 -12.31
N ASP A 67 5.14 -10.07 -12.98
CA ASP A 67 4.97 -9.95 -14.43
C ASP A 67 4.89 -8.48 -14.86
N ALA A 68 5.73 -8.09 -15.81
CA ALA A 68 5.78 -6.74 -16.36
C ALA A 68 4.47 -6.31 -17.04
N SER A 69 3.64 -7.28 -17.49
CA SER A 69 2.33 -7.01 -18.09
C SER A 69 1.25 -6.64 -17.08
N TYR A 70 1.53 -6.73 -15.76
CA TYR A 70 0.60 -6.29 -14.73
C TYR A 70 0.58 -4.77 -14.64
N ILE A 71 -0.56 -4.17 -14.97
CA ILE A 71 -0.71 -2.72 -15.12
C ILE A 71 -0.86 -2.02 -13.76
N ALA A 72 -1.56 -2.63 -12.80
CA ALA A 72 -1.90 -2.04 -11.51
C ALA A 72 -0.76 -2.18 -10.48
N LYS A 73 0.44 -1.71 -10.81
CA LYS A 73 1.63 -1.80 -9.93
C LYS A 73 1.36 -1.17 -8.56
N GLY A 74 1.68 -1.92 -7.51
CA GLY A 74 1.44 -1.48 -6.13
C GLY A 74 0.02 -1.75 -5.61
N TYR A 75 -0.84 -2.35 -6.44
CA TYR A 75 -2.18 -2.80 -6.05
C TYR A 75 -2.27 -4.32 -6.13
N GLU A 76 -3.13 -4.90 -5.32
CA GLU A 76 -3.48 -6.31 -5.36
C GLU A 76 -4.94 -6.48 -5.80
N PRO A 77 -5.25 -7.46 -6.68
CA PRO A 77 -6.63 -7.74 -7.06
C PRO A 77 -7.37 -8.36 -5.89
N ILE A 78 -8.61 -7.93 -5.68
CA ILE A 78 -9.53 -8.50 -4.71
C ILE A 78 -10.88 -8.78 -5.38
N LEU A 79 -11.59 -9.78 -4.86
CA LEU A 79 -12.98 -10.05 -5.26
C LEU A 79 -13.91 -9.16 -4.45
N THR A 80 -14.91 -8.61 -5.12
CA THR A 80 -16.00 -7.82 -4.53
C THR A 80 -17.33 -8.24 -5.13
N MET A 81 -18.43 -7.96 -4.43
CA MET A 81 -19.77 -8.13 -4.98
C MET A 81 -20.19 -6.90 -5.75
N ASN A 82 -20.72 -7.09 -6.96
CA ASN A 82 -21.29 -6.04 -7.78
C ASN A 82 -22.58 -6.58 -8.43
N GLU A 83 -23.73 -5.96 -8.13
CA GLU A 83 -25.04 -6.28 -8.71
C GLU A 83 -25.41 -7.78 -8.68
N GLY A 84 -25.03 -8.50 -7.59
CA GLY A 84 -25.38 -9.90 -7.38
C GLY A 84 -24.40 -10.93 -7.97
N TYR A 85 -23.24 -10.50 -8.48
CA TYR A 85 -22.15 -11.40 -8.91
C TYR A 85 -20.77 -10.84 -8.56
N ALA A 86 -19.74 -11.70 -8.65
CA ALA A 86 -18.38 -11.29 -8.34
C ALA A 86 -17.82 -10.33 -9.40
N ASP A 87 -17.07 -9.34 -8.93
CA ASP A 87 -16.23 -8.48 -9.74
C ASP A 87 -14.82 -8.41 -9.18
N VAL A 88 -13.87 -7.90 -9.96
CA VAL A 88 -12.48 -7.72 -9.57
C VAL A 88 -12.22 -6.24 -9.36
N THR A 89 -11.80 -5.89 -8.16
CA THR A 89 -11.33 -4.54 -7.83
C THR A 89 -9.88 -4.59 -7.34
N TYR A 90 -9.29 -3.43 -7.08
CA TYR A 90 -7.88 -3.33 -6.72
C TYR A 90 -7.73 -2.58 -5.41
N LYS A 91 -7.00 -3.17 -4.50
CA LYS A 91 -6.66 -2.58 -3.21
C LYS A 91 -5.18 -2.24 -3.17
N GLU A 92 -4.84 -1.10 -2.60
CA GLU A 92 -3.45 -0.71 -2.38
C GLU A 92 -2.74 -1.77 -1.53
N THR A 93 -1.56 -2.19 -1.99
CA THR A 93 -0.69 -3.02 -1.18
C THR A 93 -0.19 -2.23 0.03
N ARG A 94 0.13 -2.94 1.11
CA ARG A 94 0.74 -2.34 2.30
C ARG A 94 1.98 -1.51 1.94
N GLN A 95 2.81 -2.02 1.06
CA GLN A 95 4.02 -1.33 0.62
C GLN A 95 3.73 -0.01 -0.10
N LEU A 96 2.75 0.02 -1.01
CA LEU A 96 2.36 1.26 -1.69
C LEU A 96 1.82 2.28 -0.68
N LYS A 97 0.96 1.85 0.23
CA LYS A 97 0.41 2.71 1.28
C LYS A 97 1.50 3.31 2.16
N GLU A 98 2.45 2.49 2.62
CA GLU A 98 3.61 2.94 3.40
C GLU A 98 4.47 3.94 2.62
N GLN A 99 4.72 3.70 1.33
CA GLN A 99 5.45 4.64 0.46
C GLN A 99 4.73 5.97 0.29
N GLN A 100 3.41 5.94 0.06
CA GLN A 100 2.60 7.15 -0.06
C GLN A 100 2.59 7.95 1.26
N GLU A 101 2.49 7.28 2.39
CA GLU A 101 2.54 7.90 3.70
C GLU A 101 3.89 8.56 3.97
N GLN A 102 5.00 7.87 3.70
CA GLN A 102 6.35 8.43 3.80
C GLN A 102 6.56 9.65 2.88
N GLN A 103 6.05 9.59 1.66
CA GLN A 103 6.08 10.73 0.76
C GLN A 103 5.23 11.91 1.28
N ALA A 104 4.08 11.63 1.86
CA ALA A 104 3.22 12.66 2.43
C ALA A 104 3.87 13.34 3.65
N ILE A 105 4.55 12.58 4.52
CA ILE A 105 5.34 13.09 5.63
C ILE A 105 6.44 14.02 5.09
N ALA A 106 7.26 13.53 4.16
CA ALA A 106 8.36 14.30 3.60
C ALA A 106 7.92 15.61 2.91
N LYS A 107 6.75 15.60 2.26
CA LYS A 107 6.19 16.80 1.61
C LYS A 107 5.75 17.88 2.59
N ARG A 108 5.37 17.53 3.82
CA ARG A 108 4.98 18.48 4.85
C ARG A 108 6.18 19.18 5.50
N ILE A 109 7.40 18.62 5.35
CA ILE A 109 8.62 19.18 5.93
C ILE A 109 9.30 20.05 4.88
N ASN A 110 9.32 21.35 5.11
CA ASN A 110 10.02 22.31 4.26
C ASN A 110 11.38 22.65 4.88
N LEU A 111 12.47 22.37 4.16
CA LEU A 111 13.84 22.67 4.55
C LEU A 111 14.38 23.80 3.69
N VAL A 112 14.76 24.92 4.29
CA VAL A 112 15.29 26.07 3.57
C VAL A 112 16.81 26.00 3.46
N SER A 113 17.51 25.72 4.56
CA SER A 113 18.99 25.76 4.61
C SER A 113 19.62 24.41 4.96
N LEU A 114 18.82 23.34 5.08
CA LEU A 114 19.31 22.01 5.45
C LEU A 114 19.27 21.03 4.26
N PRO A 115 20.17 20.03 4.24
CA PRO A 115 20.15 18.98 3.23
C PRO A 115 18.81 18.23 3.19
N GLN A 116 18.39 17.77 2.01
CA GLN A 116 17.12 17.03 1.83
C GLN A 116 17.05 15.73 2.63
N SER A 117 18.20 15.13 2.98
CA SER A 117 18.28 13.94 3.83
C SER A 117 17.68 14.17 5.22
N TYR A 118 17.67 15.40 5.71
CA TYR A 118 17.08 15.76 7.01
C TYR A 118 15.56 15.52 7.09
N ARG A 119 14.86 15.46 5.95
CA ARG A 119 13.43 15.12 5.94
C ARG A 119 13.11 13.70 6.41
N LYS A 120 14.10 12.82 6.42
CA LYS A 120 13.93 11.40 6.78
C LYS A 120 14.40 11.08 8.19
N ILE A 121 14.97 12.06 8.90
CA ILE A 121 15.46 11.87 10.26
C ILE A 121 14.26 11.72 11.19
N THR A 122 14.30 10.66 12.00
CA THR A 122 13.29 10.31 12.99
C THR A 122 13.84 10.38 14.41
N PHE A 123 13.01 10.27 15.40
CA PHE A 123 13.47 10.16 16.80
C PHE A 123 14.34 8.93 17.05
N ALA A 124 14.14 7.85 16.28
CA ALA A 124 14.96 6.65 16.40
C ALA A 124 16.41 6.84 15.95
N ASP A 125 16.68 7.87 15.14
CA ASP A 125 18.04 8.17 14.64
C ASP A 125 18.85 9.02 15.64
N ILE A 126 18.26 9.48 16.75
CA ILE A 126 18.92 10.31 17.74
C ILE A 126 19.72 9.41 18.68
N ALA A 127 21.04 9.59 18.69
CA ALA A 127 21.90 8.95 19.69
C ALA A 127 21.72 9.62 21.06
N LEU A 128 21.42 8.84 22.09
CA LEU A 128 21.22 9.27 23.47
C LEU A 128 22.43 8.85 24.31
N ASP A 129 23.59 9.44 24.01
CA ASP A 129 24.89 9.07 24.54
C ASP A 129 25.34 9.90 25.75
N ASP A 130 24.60 10.97 26.06
CA ASP A 130 24.83 11.79 27.26
C ASP A 130 23.53 12.32 27.87
N VAL A 131 23.59 12.73 29.15
CA VAL A 131 22.42 13.16 29.94
C VAL A 131 21.77 14.41 29.30
N ALA A 132 22.53 15.36 28.83
CA ALA A 132 21.98 16.61 28.24
C ALA A 132 21.21 16.32 26.95
N ARG A 133 21.61 15.31 26.19
CA ARG A 133 20.88 14.85 24.99
C ARG A 133 19.58 14.14 25.38
N VAL A 134 19.60 13.33 26.43
CA VAL A 134 18.39 12.68 26.97
C VAL A 134 17.38 13.73 27.42
N ASP A 135 17.77 14.70 28.23
CA ASP A 135 16.90 15.77 28.73
C ASP A 135 16.31 16.60 27.56
N THR A 136 17.13 16.89 26.56
CA THR A 136 16.68 17.58 25.35
C THR A 136 15.68 16.76 24.58
N PHE A 137 15.94 15.47 24.38
CA PHE A 137 15.07 14.53 23.68
C PHE A 137 13.71 14.39 24.38
N GLU A 138 13.69 14.24 25.71
CA GLU A 138 12.47 14.21 26.51
C GLU A 138 11.63 15.46 26.29
N SER A 139 12.28 16.63 26.28
CA SER A 139 11.60 17.91 26.00
C SER A 139 10.99 17.97 24.60
N LEU A 140 11.62 17.37 23.58
CA LEU A 140 11.09 17.26 22.22
C LEU A 140 9.88 16.33 22.17
N VAL A 141 9.97 15.17 22.85
CA VAL A 141 8.87 14.20 22.93
C VAL A 141 7.66 14.81 23.61
N ASP A 142 7.85 15.48 24.73
CA ASP A 142 6.78 16.18 25.47
C ASP A 142 6.14 17.28 24.63
N PHE A 143 6.95 18.04 23.89
CA PHE A 143 6.44 19.06 22.97
C PHE A 143 5.53 18.45 21.91
N VAL A 144 5.96 17.38 21.24
CA VAL A 144 5.16 16.70 20.22
C VAL A 144 3.89 16.08 20.81
N ALA A 145 4.01 15.43 21.96
CA ALA A 145 2.88 14.77 22.62
C ALA A 145 1.75 15.76 22.92
N ASN A 146 2.10 16.95 23.41
CA ASN A 146 1.15 17.98 23.82
C ASN A 146 0.71 18.93 22.67
N TYR A 147 1.30 18.80 21.48
CA TYR A 147 0.95 19.65 20.34
C TYR A 147 -0.36 19.20 19.64
N PRO A 148 -1.26 20.11 19.23
CA PRO A 148 -1.30 21.54 19.60
C PRO A 148 -1.95 21.75 20.96
N SER A 149 -1.42 22.71 21.74
CA SER A 149 -2.06 23.16 22.98
C SER A 149 -2.15 24.68 22.98
N PRO A 150 -3.26 25.29 23.47
CA PRO A 150 -3.41 26.73 23.55
C PRO A 150 -2.32 27.40 24.40
N ASP A 151 -1.83 26.70 25.42
CA ASP A 151 -0.83 27.21 26.37
C ASP A 151 0.60 26.67 26.05
N GLN A 152 0.79 26.03 24.92
CA GLN A 152 2.08 25.44 24.57
C GLN A 152 3.14 26.51 24.33
N LYS A 153 4.18 26.46 25.15
CA LYS A 153 5.37 27.31 24.98
C LYS A 153 6.26 26.77 23.88
N GLY A 154 6.98 27.66 23.18
CA GLY A 154 8.02 27.24 22.25
C GLY A 154 9.19 26.57 22.96
N LEU A 155 9.94 25.75 22.22
CA LEU A 155 11.20 25.16 22.67
C LEU A 155 12.38 26.04 22.22
N TYR A 156 13.35 26.20 23.12
CA TYR A 156 14.62 26.85 22.81
C TYR A 156 15.76 25.87 23.09
N ILE A 157 16.45 25.43 22.05
CA ILE A 157 17.60 24.50 22.11
C ILE A 157 18.87 25.27 21.92
N TYR A 158 19.76 25.21 22.89
CA TYR A 158 21.08 25.88 22.85
C TYR A 158 22.21 24.87 23.11
N GLY A 159 23.42 25.26 22.80
CA GLY A 159 24.62 24.45 22.95
C GLY A 159 25.64 24.75 21.84
N ASP A 160 26.80 24.10 21.91
CA ASP A 160 27.92 24.33 21.00
C ASP A 160 27.60 23.94 19.56
N MET A 161 28.43 24.45 18.63
CA MET A 161 28.31 24.08 17.23
C MET A 161 28.62 22.59 17.02
N GLY A 162 27.82 21.92 16.19
CA GLY A 162 28.04 20.50 15.86
C GLY A 162 27.37 19.48 16.81
N VAL A 163 26.81 19.90 17.93
CA VAL A 163 26.16 18.96 18.90
C VAL A 163 24.82 18.35 18.41
N GLY A 164 24.37 18.67 17.22
CA GLY A 164 23.20 18.01 16.62
C GLY A 164 21.86 18.74 16.82
N LYS A 165 21.83 20.02 17.21
CA LYS A 165 20.58 20.78 17.39
C LYS A 165 19.64 20.74 16.18
N SER A 166 20.16 21.02 14.99
CA SER A 166 19.37 20.96 13.75
C SER A 166 18.90 19.55 13.41
N PHE A 167 19.67 18.54 13.78
CA PHE A 167 19.29 17.13 13.63
C PHE A 167 18.09 16.77 14.50
N MET A 168 18.11 17.18 15.77
CA MET A 168 17.00 16.99 16.71
C MET A 168 15.74 17.75 16.28
N LEU A 169 15.88 18.98 15.78
CA LEU A 169 14.75 19.75 15.24
C LEU A 169 14.16 19.11 13.99
N ALA A 170 14.97 18.51 13.13
CA ALA A 170 14.49 17.77 11.97
C ALA A 170 13.73 16.51 12.37
N ALA A 171 14.22 15.77 13.36
CA ALA A 171 13.52 14.62 13.91
C ALA A 171 12.17 15.01 14.52
N MET A 172 12.11 16.11 15.29
CA MET A 172 10.85 16.63 15.82
C MET A 172 9.88 17.04 14.72
N ALA A 173 10.36 17.68 13.65
CA ALA A 173 9.54 18.07 12.51
C ALA A 173 8.95 16.84 11.78
N HIS A 174 9.74 15.78 11.69
CA HIS A 174 9.27 14.50 11.15
C HIS A 174 8.16 13.91 12.00
N GLU A 175 8.36 13.85 13.32
CA GLU A 175 7.39 13.32 14.26
C GLU A 175 6.07 14.11 14.27
N LEU A 176 6.14 15.44 14.24
CA LEU A 176 4.96 16.32 14.08
C LEU A 176 4.23 16.06 12.76
N SER A 177 4.97 15.87 11.67
CA SER A 177 4.37 15.56 10.38
C SER A 177 3.71 14.18 10.35
N GLU A 178 4.32 13.19 11.00
CA GLU A 178 3.81 11.81 11.05
C GLU A 178 2.58 11.69 11.96
N THR A 179 2.70 12.13 13.20
CA THR A 179 1.70 11.90 14.23
C THR A 179 0.57 12.93 14.22
N LYS A 180 0.89 14.20 14.00
CA LYS A 180 -0.06 15.32 14.07
C LYS A 180 -0.48 15.85 12.70
N LYS A 181 0.13 15.35 11.60
CA LYS A 181 -0.11 15.77 10.20
C LYS A 181 0.15 17.27 9.96
N VAL A 182 1.06 17.86 10.73
CA VAL A 182 1.39 19.30 10.69
C VAL A 182 2.47 19.58 9.65
N ALA A 183 2.31 20.66 8.90
CA ALA A 183 3.38 21.18 8.03
C ALA A 183 4.38 21.97 8.86
N THR A 184 5.68 21.69 8.69
CA THR A 184 6.78 22.32 9.40
C THR A 184 7.76 22.97 8.43
N THR A 185 8.37 24.08 8.83
CA THR A 185 9.43 24.74 8.09
C THR A 185 10.65 24.91 8.99
N ILE A 186 11.81 24.44 8.52
CA ILE A 186 13.11 24.64 9.18
C ILE A 186 13.93 25.58 8.30
N ILE A 187 14.32 26.70 8.88
CA ILE A 187 15.03 27.79 8.22
C ILE A 187 16.52 27.77 8.60
#